data_ee2ba45c6a572637a1c8a82161bc76f2
#
_entry.id   ee2ba45c6a572637a1c8a82161bc76f2
#
_cell.length_a   1.000
_cell.length_b   1.000
_cell.length_c   1.000
_cell.angle_alpha   90.00
_cell.angle_beta   90.00
_cell.angle_gamma   90.00
#
_symmetry.space_group_name_H-M   'P 1'
#
loop_
_entity.id
_entity.type
_entity.pdbx_description
1 polymer ?
#
loop_
_entity_poly.entity_id
_entity_poly.type
_entity_poly.pdbx_seq_one_letter_code
_entity_poly.pdbx_strand_id
1 'polypeptide(L)'
;MVALVMLSLSARAQDSVRKAPSGLLGPSSGERHLAFRGMGSNLDSLWPPKMPAPLPGSILPAKRIIAFYGNPLSTRMGILGEFETEDMLARLDREVAEWNRLDPQHPVQPALHLIAVVANPTPGRDGMYRSRMDSALVEKVYGWAKRKNAIMFVDVQVGHSTVQKELPALERFLKRPEVHLGIDPEFSMKDGTRPGKRIGSYDAADVNFATQYLAGLVDKYKLPPKILVVHRFTKKGVTNVSTIKLDPRVQIVMHMDGFGPPWLKRDSFFSYVKREPVQFAGWKQFTKAKNDNPATTRESILRLWPTPIYIQLQ
;
A
#
# COMPACT_ATOMS: atom_id res chain seq x y z
N MET A 1 18.35 12.83 -5.20
CA MET A 1 18.75 11.99 -6.36
C MET A 1 18.16 10.57 -6.33
N VAL A 2 17.75 10.02 -5.17
CA VAL A 2 17.25 8.66 -4.96
C VAL A 2 15.88 8.40 -5.60
N ALA A 3 14.95 9.36 -5.54
CA ALA A 3 13.58 9.16 -6.03
C ALA A 3 13.42 9.11 -7.57
N LEU A 4 14.38 9.65 -8.33
CA LEU A 4 14.28 9.66 -9.80
C LEU A 4 14.65 8.31 -10.43
N VAL A 5 15.52 7.56 -9.78
CA VAL A 5 15.94 6.21 -10.24
C VAL A 5 14.82 5.20 -9.98
N MET A 6 14.05 5.38 -8.93
CA MET A 6 12.95 4.49 -8.53
C MET A 6 11.76 4.53 -9.49
N LEU A 7 11.35 5.75 -9.91
CA LEU A 7 10.26 5.92 -10.89
C LEU A 7 10.61 5.41 -12.29
N SER A 8 11.89 5.46 -12.67
CA SER A 8 12.33 4.98 -13.99
C SER A 8 12.41 3.47 -14.11
N LEU A 9 12.64 2.76 -12.98
CA LEU A 9 12.69 1.29 -12.98
C LEU A 9 11.30 0.65 -12.93
N SER A 10 10.39 1.23 -12.15
CA SER A 10 9.00 0.75 -12.14
C SER A 10 8.37 0.90 -13.53
N ALA A 11 8.64 1.99 -14.26
CA ALA A 11 8.22 2.14 -15.65
C ALA A 11 8.81 1.07 -16.58
N ARG A 12 10.11 0.77 -16.44
CA ARG A 12 10.79 -0.25 -17.28
C ARG A 12 10.35 -1.68 -16.96
N ALA A 13 10.01 -1.98 -15.72
CA ALA A 13 9.55 -3.31 -15.32
C ALA A 13 8.13 -3.61 -15.84
N GLN A 14 7.27 -2.60 -15.98
CA GLN A 14 5.97 -2.75 -16.62
C GLN A 14 6.09 -2.86 -18.15
N ASP A 15 7.01 -2.14 -18.77
CA ASP A 15 7.30 -2.24 -20.21
C ASP A 15 7.90 -3.59 -20.61
N SER A 16 8.73 -4.20 -19.75
CA SER A 16 9.31 -5.52 -20.02
C SER A 16 8.31 -6.67 -19.97
N VAL A 17 7.17 -6.47 -19.28
CA VAL A 17 6.11 -7.48 -19.17
C VAL A 17 5.17 -7.45 -20.37
N ARG A 18 5.18 -6.39 -21.22
CA ARG A 18 4.25 -6.26 -22.35
C ARG A 18 4.84 -5.46 -23.54
N LYS A 19 5.75 -6.06 -24.29
CA LYS A 19 5.80 -5.80 -25.73
C LYS A 19 4.76 -6.69 -26.37
N ALA A 20 3.57 -6.15 -26.63
CA ALA A 20 2.60 -6.79 -27.51
C ALA A 20 3.20 -6.86 -28.92
N PRO A 21 3.03 -7.98 -29.65
CA PRO A 21 3.45 -8.04 -31.04
C PRO A 21 2.65 -6.98 -31.83
N SER A 22 3.36 -6.14 -32.55
CA SER A 22 2.79 -5.21 -33.51
C SER A 22 2.07 -6.01 -34.61
N GLY A 23 0.75 -5.94 -34.64
CA GLY A 23 0.04 -6.53 -35.79
C GLY A 23 -1.38 -7.02 -35.61
N LEU A 24 -2.02 -6.88 -34.46
CA LEU A 24 -3.44 -7.20 -34.30
C LEU A 24 -4.17 -6.02 -33.69
N LEU A 25 -5.09 -5.42 -34.43
CA LEU A 25 -6.15 -4.55 -33.93
C LEU A 25 -6.89 -5.37 -32.85
N GLY A 26 -6.63 -5.08 -31.58
CA GLY A 26 -7.31 -5.75 -30.48
C GLY A 26 -8.80 -5.42 -30.49
N PRO A 27 -9.66 -6.26 -29.86
CA PRO A 27 -11.10 -6.07 -29.82
C PRO A 27 -11.46 -4.68 -29.28
N SER A 28 -12.57 -4.12 -29.77
CA SER A 28 -13.07 -2.80 -29.38
C SER A 28 -13.26 -2.70 -27.86
N SER A 29 -13.31 -1.48 -27.32
CA SER A 29 -13.47 -1.27 -25.87
C SER A 29 -14.71 -1.96 -25.28
N GLY A 30 -15.76 -2.14 -26.09
CA GLY A 30 -16.98 -2.86 -25.70
C GLY A 30 -16.79 -4.37 -25.58
N GLU A 31 -16.04 -4.99 -26.50
CA GLU A 31 -15.76 -6.43 -26.45
C GLU A 31 -14.82 -6.82 -25.30
N ARG A 32 -13.89 -5.94 -24.96
CA ARG A 32 -13.03 -6.11 -23.77
C ARG A 32 -13.83 -6.06 -22.47
N HIS A 33 -14.89 -5.25 -22.42
CA HIS A 33 -15.80 -5.20 -21.28
C HIS A 33 -16.63 -6.48 -21.14
N LEU A 34 -17.03 -7.10 -22.26
CA LEU A 34 -17.78 -8.35 -22.28
C LEU A 34 -16.91 -9.57 -21.94
N ALA A 35 -15.67 -9.63 -22.45
CA ALA A 35 -14.70 -10.67 -22.07
C ALA A 35 -14.38 -10.65 -20.56
N PHE A 36 -14.34 -9.47 -19.95
CA PHE A 36 -14.13 -9.32 -18.50
C PHE A 36 -15.37 -9.81 -17.68
N ARG A 37 -16.60 -9.67 -18.18
CA ARG A 37 -17.81 -10.20 -17.51
C ARG A 37 -17.87 -11.72 -17.53
N GLY A 38 -17.44 -12.38 -18.61
CA GLY A 38 -17.46 -13.84 -18.72
C GLY A 38 -16.45 -14.57 -17.83
N MET A 39 -15.38 -13.90 -17.40
CA MET A 39 -14.39 -14.45 -16.44
C MET A 39 -14.76 -14.17 -14.98
N GLY A 40 -15.81 -13.40 -14.71
CA GLY A 40 -16.14 -12.84 -13.40
C GLY A 40 -16.81 -13.81 -12.43
N SER A 41 -17.64 -14.72 -12.90
CA SER A 41 -18.57 -15.46 -12.04
C SER A 41 -17.90 -16.36 -10.98
N ASN A 42 -16.77 -17.02 -11.32
CA ASN A 42 -16.08 -17.88 -10.35
C ASN A 42 -15.12 -17.13 -9.41
N LEU A 43 -14.67 -15.93 -9.78
CA LEU A 43 -13.72 -15.16 -8.96
C LEU A 43 -14.44 -14.25 -7.97
N ASP A 44 -15.68 -13.88 -8.24
CA ASP A 44 -16.48 -13.07 -7.32
C ASP A 44 -16.84 -13.86 -6.05
N SER A 45 -16.98 -15.18 -6.15
CA SER A 45 -17.22 -16.08 -5.02
C SER A 45 -16.02 -16.23 -4.08
N LEU A 46 -14.82 -15.81 -4.49
CA LEU A 46 -13.64 -15.78 -3.61
C LEU A 46 -13.69 -14.64 -2.58
N TRP A 47 -14.58 -13.67 -2.77
CA TRP A 47 -14.70 -12.50 -1.91
C TRP A 47 -16.09 -12.38 -1.29
N PRO A 48 -16.21 -12.03 0.02
CA PRO A 48 -15.08 -11.93 0.96
C PRO A 48 -14.47 -13.30 1.27
N PRO A 49 -13.14 -13.38 1.50
CA PRO A 49 -12.54 -14.63 1.98
C PRO A 49 -13.02 -14.95 3.40
N LYS A 50 -12.85 -16.20 3.82
CA LYS A 50 -13.09 -16.57 5.22
C LYS A 50 -12.07 -15.83 6.11
N MET A 51 -12.56 -14.94 6.96
CA MET A 51 -11.73 -14.11 7.83
C MET A 51 -12.30 -14.03 9.24
N PRO A 52 -11.46 -13.74 10.26
CA PRO A 52 -11.92 -13.52 11.63
C PRO A 52 -12.93 -12.37 11.69
N ALA A 53 -13.88 -12.46 12.62
CA ALA A 53 -14.76 -11.34 12.92
C ALA A 53 -13.94 -10.15 13.47
N PRO A 54 -14.29 -8.90 13.11
CA PRO A 54 -13.62 -7.73 13.65
C PRO A 54 -13.73 -7.65 15.17
N LEU A 55 -12.60 -7.47 15.85
CA LEU A 55 -12.58 -7.22 17.29
C LEU A 55 -13.00 -5.78 17.62
N PRO A 56 -13.42 -5.50 18.84
CA PRO A 56 -13.72 -4.13 19.29
C PRO A 56 -12.55 -3.18 19.01
N GLY A 57 -12.84 -2.00 18.45
CA GLY A 57 -11.84 -1.02 18.04
C GLY A 57 -11.23 -1.24 16.65
N SER A 58 -11.64 -2.28 15.91
CA SER A 58 -11.28 -2.47 14.51
C SER A 58 -11.79 -1.31 13.65
N ILE A 59 -10.94 -0.83 12.74
CA ILE A 59 -11.31 0.24 11.78
C ILE A 59 -12.02 -0.36 10.56
N LEU A 60 -11.47 -1.45 10.03
CA LEU A 60 -12.02 -2.13 8.85
C LEU A 60 -13.02 -3.24 9.26
N PRO A 61 -14.07 -3.50 8.49
CA PRO A 61 -14.46 -2.84 7.25
C PRO A 61 -15.35 -1.59 7.46
N ALA A 62 -15.66 -1.20 8.70
CA ALA A 62 -16.63 -0.16 9.01
C ALA A 62 -16.29 1.23 8.44
N LYS A 63 -15.00 1.50 8.22
CA LYS A 63 -14.51 2.77 7.66
C LYS A 63 -13.61 2.50 6.46
N ARG A 64 -13.63 3.42 5.47
CA ARG A 64 -12.62 3.47 4.39
C ARG A 64 -11.44 4.31 4.83
N ILE A 65 -10.22 3.86 4.56
CA ILE A 65 -9.01 4.64 4.86
C ILE A 65 -8.59 5.39 3.60
N ILE A 66 -8.39 6.71 3.73
CA ILE A 66 -7.79 7.57 2.72
C ILE A 66 -6.45 8.04 3.27
N ALA A 67 -5.36 7.57 2.65
CA ALA A 67 -4.02 7.78 3.14
C ALA A 67 -3.20 8.68 2.19
N PHE A 68 -2.56 9.72 2.71
CA PHE A 68 -1.52 10.46 2.01
C PHE A 68 -0.16 9.82 2.30
N TYR A 69 0.53 9.43 1.23
CA TYR A 69 1.79 8.69 1.29
C TYR A 69 2.99 9.57 1.00
N GLY A 70 4.13 9.26 1.59
CA GLY A 70 5.39 9.87 1.21
C GLY A 70 6.38 10.03 2.34
N ASN A 71 7.38 10.92 2.11
CA ASN A 71 8.37 11.30 3.10
C ASN A 71 8.62 12.80 3.05
N PRO A 72 8.50 13.53 4.18
CA PRO A 72 8.67 14.99 4.23
C PRO A 72 10.04 15.50 3.78
N LEU A 73 11.05 14.65 3.75
CA LEU A 73 12.40 15.03 3.31
C LEU A 73 12.56 15.02 1.78
N SER A 74 11.51 14.69 1.02
CA SER A 74 11.60 14.59 -0.43
C SER A 74 10.30 14.97 -1.14
N THR A 75 10.35 16.03 -1.92
CA THR A 75 9.24 16.46 -2.80
C THR A 75 8.90 15.46 -3.92
N ARG A 76 9.70 14.41 -4.07
CA ARG A 76 9.54 13.37 -5.11
C ARG A 76 9.07 12.03 -4.57
N MET A 77 9.01 11.87 -3.24
CA MET A 77 8.60 10.62 -2.60
C MET A 77 7.13 10.63 -2.14
N GLY A 78 6.31 11.51 -2.69
CA GLY A 78 4.87 11.55 -2.43
C GLY A 78 4.41 12.79 -1.68
N ILE A 79 3.11 12.83 -1.42
CA ILE A 79 2.37 14.01 -0.96
C ILE A 79 2.92 14.59 0.35
N LEU A 80 3.40 13.75 1.28
CA LEU A 80 3.89 14.21 2.59
C LEU A 80 5.11 15.15 2.49
N GLY A 81 5.83 15.14 1.37
CA GLY A 81 6.96 16.04 1.13
C GLY A 81 6.76 16.97 -0.06
N GLU A 82 5.66 16.82 -0.81
CA GLU A 82 5.40 17.58 -2.03
C GLU A 82 4.83 18.96 -1.73
N PHE A 83 4.00 19.08 -0.68
CA PHE A 83 3.31 20.30 -0.31
C PHE A 83 3.76 20.79 1.07
N GLU A 84 3.63 22.08 1.30
CA GLU A 84 3.74 22.64 2.65
C GLU A 84 2.67 22.02 3.56
N THR A 85 2.99 21.90 4.86
CA THR A 85 2.18 21.14 5.82
C THR A 85 0.69 21.55 5.82
N GLU A 86 0.40 22.84 5.83
CA GLU A 86 -0.98 23.32 5.91
C GLU A 86 -1.76 23.03 4.63
N ASP A 87 -1.14 23.19 3.45
CA ASP A 87 -1.77 22.84 2.18
C ASP A 87 -1.99 21.33 2.07
N MET A 88 -1.01 20.53 2.46
CA MET A 88 -1.12 19.06 2.50
C MET A 88 -2.30 18.63 3.37
N LEU A 89 -2.44 19.17 4.57
CA LEU A 89 -3.52 18.83 5.50
C LEU A 89 -4.88 19.32 4.98
N ALA A 90 -4.95 20.50 4.35
CA ALA A 90 -6.17 21.00 3.73
C ALA A 90 -6.59 20.14 2.51
N ARG A 91 -5.64 19.60 1.76
CA ARG A 91 -5.90 18.63 0.67
C ARG A 91 -6.47 17.32 1.22
N LEU A 92 -5.94 16.83 2.35
CA LEU A 92 -6.47 15.64 3.01
C LEU A 92 -7.95 15.85 3.42
N ASP A 93 -8.30 17.00 3.99
CA ASP A 93 -9.68 17.31 4.34
C ASP A 93 -10.60 17.29 3.12
N ARG A 94 -10.15 17.83 1.98
CA ARG A 94 -10.93 17.80 0.72
C ARG A 94 -11.12 16.37 0.21
N GLU A 95 -10.08 15.54 0.24
CA GLU A 95 -10.21 14.13 -0.14
C GLU A 95 -11.20 13.39 0.78
N VAL A 96 -11.10 13.58 2.08
CA VAL A 96 -12.03 13.00 3.07
C VAL A 96 -13.47 13.38 2.75
N ALA A 97 -13.73 14.67 2.47
CA ALA A 97 -15.06 15.18 2.15
C ALA A 97 -15.62 14.53 0.87
N GLU A 98 -14.80 14.44 -0.19
CA GLU A 98 -15.21 13.85 -1.47
C GLU A 98 -15.51 12.35 -1.36
N TRP A 99 -14.68 11.59 -0.66
CA TRP A 99 -14.92 10.15 -0.46
C TRP A 99 -16.16 9.90 0.42
N ASN A 100 -16.38 10.69 1.47
CA ASN A 100 -17.60 10.61 2.28
C ASN A 100 -18.86 10.93 1.48
N ARG A 101 -18.79 11.91 0.55
CA ARG A 101 -19.91 12.26 -0.32
C ARG A 101 -20.27 11.13 -1.28
N LEU A 102 -19.26 10.42 -1.81
CA LEU A 102 -19.45 9.35 -2.80
C LEU A 102 -19.87 8.02 -2.17
N ASP A 103 -19.42 7.74 -0.96
CA ASP A 103 -19.77 6.51 -0.24
C ASP A 103 -19.99 6.78 1.26
N PRO A 104 -21.16 7.29 1.62
CA PRO A 104 -21.49 7.58 3.02
C PRO A 104 -21.65 6.36 3.90
N GLN A 105 -21.75 5.15 3.33
CA GLN A 105 -21.87 3.90 4.08
C GLN A 105 -20.54 3.47 4.72
N HIS A 106 -19.39 3.92 4.18
CA HIS A 106 -18.07 3.68 4.72
C HIS A 106 -17.39 5.01 5.06
N PRO A 107 -17.71 5.61 6.22
CA PRO A 107 -17.11 6.89 6.63
C PRO A 107 -15.59 6.83 6.55
N VAL A 108 -14.97 7.92 6.10
CA VAL A 108 -13.53 7.97 5.89
C VAL A 108 -12.78 8.08 7.21
N GLN A 109 -11.80 7.22 7.41
CA GLN A 109 -10.71 7.40 8.36
C GLN A 109 -9.53 8.01 7.62
N PRO A 110 -9.17 9.28 7.85
CA PRO A 110 -7.98 9.87 7.26
C PRO A 110 -6.71 9.21 7.79
N ALA A 111 -5.67 9.19 6.97
CA ALA A 111 -4.38 8.62 7.35
C ALA A 111 -3.20 9.38 6.73
N LEU A 112 -2.08 9.42 7.44
CA LEU A 112 -0.76 9.77 6.90
C LEU A 112 0.11 8.53 6.88
N HIS A 113 0.69 8.20 5.74
CA HIS A 113 1.50 7.00 5.54
C HIS A 113 2.95 7.39 5.26
N LEU A 114 3.76 7.42 6.32
CA LEU A 114 5.16 7.83 6.28
C LEU A 114 6.07 6.68 5.88
N ILE A 115 6.91 6.87 4.87
CA ILE A 115 8.04 5.96 4.63
C ILE A 115 9.07 6.19 5.72
N ALA A 116 9.00 5.38 6.79
CA ALA A 116 9.84 5.51 7.98
C ALA A 116 11.19 4.79 7.85
N VAL A 117 11.25 3.77 6.99
CA VAL A 117 12.49 3.11 6.55
C VAL A 117 12.53 3.19 5.03
N VAL A 118 13.51 3.89 4.49
CA VAL A 118 13.64 4.19 3.06
C VAL A 118 14.78 3.37 2.46
N ALA A 119 14.49 2.58 1.44
CA ALA A 119 15.52 1.88 0.66
C ALA A 119 16.39 2.87 -0.13
N ASN A 120 17.69 2.61 -0.17
CA ASN A 120 18.67 3.48 -0.81
C ASN A 120 19.47 2.74 -1.89
N PRO A 121 19.95 3.43 -2.94
CA PRO A 121 20.84 2.84 -3.94
C PRO A 121 22.28 2.69 -3.42
N THR A 122 22.60 3.24 -2.26
CA THR A 122 23.92 3.19 -1.60
C THR A 122 23.84 2.37 -0.31
N PRO A 123 24.92 1.68 0.08
CA PRO A 123 24.89 0.72 1.19
C PRO A 123 24.57 1.34 2.57
N GLY A 124 24.81 2.65 2.75
CA GLY A 124 24.74 3.26 4.07
C GLY A 124 25.88 2.83 4.99
N ARG A 125 25.80 3.17 6.28
CA ARG A 125 26.87 2.85 7.25
C ARG A 125 26.98 1.37 7.59
N ASP A 126 25.86 0.65 7.54
CA ASP A 126 25.75 -0.76 7.93
C ASP A 126 25.62 -1.72 6.74
N GLY A 127 25.77 -1.22 5.52
CA GLY A 127 25.69 -2.02 4.29
C GLY A 127 24.27 -2.47 3.91
N MET A 128 23.23 -2.04 4.63
CA MET A 128 21.89 -2.57 4.46
C MET A 128 21.05 -1.86 3.39
N TYR A 129 21.61 -0.91 2.65
CA TYR A 129 20.93 -0.20 1.56
C TYR A 129 19.58 0.38 1.96
N ARG A 130 19.48 0.89 3.19
CA ARG A 130 18.31 1.60 3.70
C ARG A 130 18.69 2.64 4.73
N SER A 131 17.84 3.63 4.95
CA SER A 131 17.95 4.61 6.02
C SER A 131 16.69 4.59 6.87
N ARG A 132 16.82 4.53 8.18
CA ARG A 132 15.74 4.76 9.12
C ARG A 132 15.60 6.26 9.34
N MET A 133 14.37 6.76 9.25
CA MET A 133 14.08 8.14 9.59
C MET A 133 14.30 8.36 11.08
N ASP A 134 14.79 9.55 11.41
CA ASP A 134 14.97 9.87 12.82
C ASP A 134 13.63 9.99 13.54
N SER A 135 13.68 9.89 14.85
CA SER A 135 12.47 9.91 15.67
C SER A 135 11.73 11.24 15.62
N ALA A 136 12.46 12.35 15.47
CA ALA A 136 11.86 13.68 15.43
C ALA A 136 10.98 13.85 14.16
N LEU A 137 11.43 13.29 13.03
CA LEU A 137 10.62 13.28 11.81
C LEU A 137 9.35 12.44 11.98
N VAL A 138 9.46 11.25 12.58
CA VAL A 138 8.29 10.39 12.82
C VAL A 138 7.29 11.08 13.76
N GLU A 139 7.78 11.71 14.84
CA GLU A 139 6.95 12.48 15.77
C GLU A 139 6.30 13.70 15.10
N LYS A 140 7.00 14.38 14.22
CA LYS A 140 6.47 15.50 13.44
C LYS A 140 5.26 15.06 12.62
N VAL A 141 5.39 13.97 11.86
CA VAL A 141 4.28 13.44 11.04
C VAL A 141 3.14 12.93 11.92
N TYR A 142 3.46 12.28 13.05
CA TYR A 142 2.45 11.89 14.03
C TYR A 142 1.68 13.10 14.59
N GLY A 143 2.37 14.20 14.87
CA GLY A 143 1.74 15.47 15.26
C GLY A 143 0.78 16.01 14.18
N TRP A 144 1.14 15.90 12.90
CA TRP A 144 0.25 16.27 11.80
C TRP A 144 -1.00 15.38 11.75
N ALA A 145 -0.83 14.07 11.90
CA ALA A 145 -1.94 13.13 11.92
C ALA A 145 -2.93 13.45 13.05
N LYS A 146 -2.43 13.71 14.26
CA LYS A 146 -3.28 14.10 15.41
C LYS A 146 -4.11 15.35 15.16
N ARG A 147 -3.59 16.33 14.47
CA ARG A 147 -4.32 17.58 14.12
C ARG A 147 -5.57 17.31 13.26
N LYS A 148 -5.61 16.16 12.55
CA LYS A 148 -6.69 15.76 11.63
C LYS A 148 -7.48 14.56 12.12
N ASN A 149 -7.33 14.13 13.37
CA ASN A 149 -7.87 12.84 13.86
C ASN A 149 -7.56 11.69 12.90
N ALA A 150 -6.40 11.78 12.24
CA ALA A 150 -5.91 10.79 11.30
C ALA A 150 -5.11 9.72 12.03
N ILE A 151 -5.19 8.49 11.53
CA ILE A 151 -4.25 7.43 11.89
C ILE A 151 -2.94 7.62 11.11
N MET A 152 -1.89 6.97 11.58
CA MET A 152 -0.58 7.02 10.92
C MET A 152 -0.12 5.62 10.57
N PHE A 153 0.49 5.47 9.41
CA PHE A 153 1.28 4.28 9.07
C PHE A 153 2.76 4.62 9.08
N VAL A 154 3.58 3.72 9.60
CA VAL A 154 5.02 3.69 9.40
C VAL A 154 5.34 2.60 8.38
N ASP A 155 5.91 3.00 7.25
CA ASP A 155 6.19 2.11 6.13
C ASP A 155 7.65 1.69 6.08
N VAL A 156 7.91 0.45 5.66
CA VAL A 156 9.22 -0.18 5.75
C VAL A 156 9.67 -0.74 4.40
N GLN A 157 10.71 -0.10 3.84
CA GLN A 157 11.46 -0.56 2.68
C GLN A 157 12.80 -1.12 3.16
N VAL A 158 12.92 -2.44 3.28
CA VAL A 158 14.04 -3.05 4.03
C VAL A 158 15.40 -3.00 3.35
N GLY A 159 15.50 -2.79 2.03
CA GLY A 159 16.76 -2.90 1.30
C GLY A 159 17.37 -4.30 1.41
N HIS A 160 18.58 -4.40 1.94
CA HIS A 160 19.25 -5.68 2.27
C HIS A 160 18.95 -6.16 3.70
N SER A 161 18.20 -5.39 4.49
CA SER A 161 17.72 -5.79 5.81
C SER A 161 16.49 -6.72 5.68
N THR A 162 15.78 -6.97 6.77
CA THR A 162 14.58 -7.79 6.79
C THR A 162 13.51 -7.17 7.69
N VAL A 163 12.25 -7.54 7.51
CA VAL A 163 11.16 -7.10 8.39
C VAL A 163 11.45 -7.50 9.85
N GLN A 164 12.08 -8.67 10.08
CA GLN A 164 12.45 -9.16 11.40
C GLN A 164 13.43 -8.23 12.13
N LYS A 165 14.32 -7.56 11.39
CA LYS A 165 15.30 -6.61 11.94
C LYS A 165 14.76 -5.20 12.05
N GLU A 166 13.86 -4.80 11.14
CA GLU A 166 13.37 -3.40 11.10
C GLU A 166 12.20 -3.15 12.05
N LEU A 167 11.26 -4.10 12.22
CA LEU A 167 10.06 -3.85 13.02
C LEU A 167 10.32 -3.57 14.52
N PRO A 168 11.28 -4.27 15.19
CA PRO A 168 11.57 -3.95 16.60
C PRO A 168 12.04 -2.50 16.82
N ALA A 169 12.72 -1.91 15.85
CA ALA A 169 13.16 -0.50 15.94
C ALA A 169 11.98 0.49 15.88
N LEU A 170 10.83 0.06 15.37
CA LEU A 170 9.60 0.87 15.25
C LEU A 170 8.61 0.64 16.41
N GLU A 171 8.87 -0.28 17.34
CA GLU A 171 7.96 -0.63 18.45
C GLU A 171 7.51 0.61 19.22
N ARG A 172 8.45 1.55 19.50
CA ARG A 172 8.17 2.81 20.21
C ARG A 172 7.03 3.63 19.57
N PHE A 173 6.81 3.51 18.28
CA PHE A 173 5.71 4.15 17.55
C PHE A 173 4.52 3.21 17.44
N LEU A 174 4.73 1.96 17.07
CA LEU A 174 3.68 0.94 16.85
C LEU A 174 2.89 0.61 18.13
N LYS A 175 3.43 0.88 19.33
CA LYS A 175 2.70 0.75 20.59
C LYS A 175 1.60 1.80 20.80
N ARG A 176 1.46 2.79 19.90
CA ARG A 176 0.38 3.79 19.93
C ARG A 176 -0.86 3.25 19.22
N PRO A 177 -2.06 3.42 19.76
CA PRO A 177 -3.30 2.90 19.15
C PRO A 177 -3.46 3.31 17.67
N GLU A 178 -3.15 4.57 17.34
CA GLU A 178 -3.35 5.18 16.03
C GLU A 178 -2.22 4.90 15.03
N VAL A 179 -1.12 4.22 15.45
CA VAL A 179 0.01 3.96 14.56
C VAL A 179 0.00 2.52 14.08
N HIS A 180 -0.04 2.35 12.78
CA HIS A 180 -0.14 1.09 12.05
C HIS A 180 1.10 0.85 11.19
N LEU A 181 1.16 -0.27 10.47
CA LEU A 181 2.34 -0.70 9.72
C LEU A 181 2.06 -0.84 8.24
N GLY A 182 2.99 -0.33 7.40
CA GLY A 182 3.15 -0.71 6.00
C GLY A 182 4.43 -1.49 5.79
N ILE A 183 4.42 -2.47 4.90
CA ILE A 183 5.61 -3.19 4.44
C ILE A 183 5.65 -3.21 2.92
N ASP A 184 6.82 -2.88 2.35
CA ASP A 184 6.99 -2.71 0.91
C ASP A 184 7.94 -3.77 0.33
N PRO A 185 7.38 -4.84 -0.27
CA PRO A 185 8.16 -5.90 -0.89
C PRO A 185 9.03 -5.43 -2.05
N GLU A 186 8.67 -4.35 -2.76
CA GLU A 186 9.39 -3.86 -3.93
C GLU A 186 10.87 -3.66 -3.65
N PHE A 187 11.19 -3.25 -2.42
CA PHE A 187 12.55 -2.97 -1.99
C PHE A 187 13.17 -4.03 -1.07
N SER A 188 12.64 -5.25 -1.07
CA SER A 188 13.23 -6.39 -0.34
C SER A 188 14.21 -7.14 -1.24
N MET A 189 15.49 -6.78 -1.14
CA MET A 189 16.57 -7.29 -2.01
C MET A 189 17.27 -8.52 -1.43
N LYS A 190 16.54 -9.63 -1.28
CA LYS A 190 17.07 -10.89 -0.68
C LYS A 190 18.24 -11.50 -1.43
N ASP A 191 18.41 -11.16 -2.70
CA ASP A 191 19.49 -11.65 -3.57
C ASP A 191 20.73 -10.75 -3.60
N GLY A 192 20.77 -9.72 -2.76
CA GLY A 192 21.89 -8.77 -2.70
C GLY A 192 21.92 -7.75 -3.83
N THR A 193 20.94 -7.73 -4.72
CA THR A 193 20.81 -6.67 -5.75
C THR A 193 20.57 -5.32 -5.10
N ARG A 194 21.09 -4.25 -5.67
CA ARG A 194 20.84 -2.89 -5.16
C ARG A 194 19.37 -2.51 -5.33
N PRO A 195 18.73 -1.89 -4.31
CA PRO A 195 17.40 -1.33 -4.44
C PRO A 195 17.27 -0.41 -5.67
N GLY A 196 16.17 -0.55 -6.42
CA GLY A 196 15.91 0.21 -7.64
C GLY A 196 16.57 -0.39 -8.90
N LYS A 197 17.28 -1.52 -8.84
CA LYS A 197 17.78 -2.23 -10.03
C LYS A 197 16.84 -3.35 -10.49
N ARG A 198 16.06 -3.88 -9.59
CA ARG A 198 14.97 -4.84 -9.84
C ARG A 198 13.91 -4.70 -8.77
N ILE A 199 12.77 -5.29 -8.99
CA ILE A 199 11.67 -5.37 -8.03
C ILE A 199 11.94 -6.53 -7.09
N GLY A 200 11.88 -6.27 -5.80
CA GLY A 200 12.03 -7.24 -4.73
C GLY A 200 10.76 -8.04 -4.46
N SER A 201 10.82 -8.87 -3.41
CA SER A 201 9.67 -9.68 -2.99
C SER A 201 9.73 -10.05 -1.52
N TYR A 202 8.55 -10.25 -0.92
CA TYR A 202 8.36 -10.97 0.34
C TYR A 202 7.78 -12.35 0.07
N ASP A 203 8.05 -13.27 0.98
CA ASP A 203 7.28 -14.50 1.10
C ASP A 203 6.13 -14.30 2.11
N ALA A 204 5.11 -15.14 2.05
CA ALA A 204 4.05 -15.16 3.06
C ALA A 204 4.61 -15.27 4.50
N ALA A 205 5.76 -15.90 4.68
CA ALA A 205 6.44 -15.98 5.98
C ALA A 205 6.84 -14.59 6.52
N ASP A 206 7.25 -13.65 5.66
CA ASP A 206 7.56 -12.27 6.06
C ASP A 206 6.30 -11.52 6.51
N VAL A 207 5.19 -11.72 5.77
CA VAL A 207 3.87 -11.14 6.12
C VAL A 207 3.36 -11.74 7.43
N ASN A 208 3.47 -13.06 7.61
CA ASN A 208 3.08 -13.75 8.84
C ASN A 208 3.91 -13.28 10.04
N PHE A 209 5.21 -13.04 9.85
CA PHE A 209 6.04 -12.47 10.90
C PHE A 209 5.54 -11.08 11.32
N ALA A 210 5.29 -10.18 10.34
CA ALA A 210 4.78 -8.84 10.61
C ALA A 210 3.44 -8.89 11.33
N THR A 211 2.54 -9.79 10.92
CA THR A 211 1.24 -10.03 11.57
C THR A 211 1.41 -10.47 13.02
N GLN A 212 2.24 -11.48 13.28
CA GLN A 212 2.50 -11.98 14.62
C GLN A 212 3.16 -10.91 15.51
N TYR A 213 4.09 -10.14 14.97
CA TYR A 213 4.73 -9.04 15.68
C TYR A 213 3.70 -8.00 16.15
N LEU A 214 2.83 -7.53 15.22
CA LEU A 214 1.76 -6.59 15.56
C LEU A 214 0.76 -7.17 16.57
N ALA A 215 0.37 -8.44 16.40
CA ALA A 215 -0.52 -9.13 17.34
C ALA A 215 0.09 -9.20 18.75
N GLY A 216 1.39 -9.46 18.84
CA GLY A 216 2.12 -9.41 20.11
C GLY A 216 2.12 -8.03 20.76
N LEU A 217 2.21 -6.95 19.95
CA LEU A 217 2.10 -5.57 20.47
C LEU A 217 0.68 -5.26 20.97
N VAL A 218 -0.35 -5.76 20.25
CA VAL A 218 -1.76 -5.61 20.67
C VAL A 218 -1.96 -6.20 22.06
N ASP A 219 -1.47 -7.42 22.31
CA ASP A 219 -1.57 -8.06 23.62
C ASP A 219 -0.74 -7.36 24.68
N LYS A 220 0.53 -7.05 24.35
CA LYS A 220 1.48 -6.45 25.30
C LYS A 220 1.00 -5.09 25.83
N TYR A 221 0.44 -4.27 24.94
CA TYR A 221 0.06 -2.89 25.24
C TYR A 221 -1.46 -2.67 25.34
N LYS A 222 -2.26 -3.75 25.25
CA LYS A 222 -3.74 -3.69 25.28
C LYS A 222 -4.31 -2.74 24.24
N LEU A 223 -3.82 -2.85 23.01
CA LEU A 223 -4.20 -1.97 21.91
C LEU A 223 -5.46 -2.47 21.18
N PRO A 224 -6.17 -1.59 20.48
CA PRO A 224 -7.11 -2.03 19.46
C PRO A 224 -6.36 -2.75 18.32
N PRO A 225 -7.08 -3.51 17.47
CA PRO A 225 -6.48 -4.20 16.34
C PRO A 225 -5.64 -3.27 15.46
N LYS A 226 -4.50 -3.77 15.00
CA LYS A 226 -3.61 -3.06 14.10
C LYS A 226 -3.98 -3.31 12.64
N ILE A 227 -3.58 -2.40 11.76
CA ILE A 227 -3.67 -2.59 10.32
C ILE A 227 -2.26 -2.82 9.78
N LEU A 228 -2.14 -3.84 8.91
CA LEU A 228 -0.94 -4.15 8.14
C LEU A 228 -1.23 -3.93 6.67
N VAL A 229 -0.64 -2.91 6.06
CA VAL A 229 -0.67 -2.69 4.61
C VAL A 229 0.52 -3.41 3.99
N VAL A 230 0.22 -4.34 3.07
CA VAL A 230 1.24 -5.05 2.28
C VAL A 230 1.20 -4.50 0.86
N HIS A 231 2.21 -3.72 0.49
CA HIS A 231 2.35 -3.19 -0.86
C HIS A 231 2.58 -4.32 -1.85
N ARG A 232 1.90 -4.28 -2.97
CA ARG A 232 2.05 -5.31 -4.00
C ARG A 232 2.07 -4.67 -5.38
N PHE A 233 3.28 -4.41 -5.88
CA PHE A 233 3.51 -3.79 -7.16
C PHE A 233 3.40 -4.80 -8.32
N THR A 234 3.82 -6.04 -8.11
CA THR A 234 3.70 -7.12 -9.07
C THR A 234 3.11 -8.38 -8.44
N LYS A 235 2.66 -9.32 -9.27
CA LYS A 235 2.16 -10.62 -8.78
C LYS A 235 3.22 -11.34 -7.93
N LYS A 236 4.49 -11.30 -8.34
CA LYS A 236 5.62 -11.92 -7.63
C LYS A 236 6.12 -11.10 -6.43
N GLY A 237 5.58 -9.89 -6.20
CA GLY A 237 5.94 -9.07 -5.05
C GLY A 237 5.63 -9.76 -3.70
N VAL A 238 4.63 -10.64 -3.68
CA VAL A 238 4.37 -11.55 -2.55
C VAL A 238 4.21 -12.96 -3.08
N THR A 239 4.97 -13.91 -2.54
CA THR A 239 4.91 -15.33 -2.90
C THR A 239 4.18 -16.14 -1.83
N ASN A 240 3.69 -17.33 -2.19
CA ASN A 240 2.97 -18.23 -1.27
C ASN A 240 1.76 -17.60 -0.56
N VAL A 241 1.06 -16.69 -1.22
CA VAL A 241 -0.02 -15.86 -0.65
C VAL A 241 -1.08 -16.68 0.07
N SER A 242 -1.42 -17.88 -0.43
CA SER A 242 -2.39 -18.79 0.20
C SER A 242 -1.98 -19.30 1.58
N THR A 243 -0.73 -19.12 1.98
CA THR A 243 -0.21 -19.52 3.30
C THR A 243 -0.12 -18.35 4.30
N ILE A 244 -0.62 -17.16 3.91
CA ILE A 244 -0.78 -16.04 4.82
C ILE A 244 -1.82 -16.40 5.89
N LYS A 245 -1.44 -16.22 7.16
CA LYS A 245 -2.29 -16.52 8.33
C LYS A 245 -2.94 -15.25 8.84
N LEU A 246 -4.27 -15.25 8.90
CA LEU A 246 -5.02 -14.15 9.49
C LEU A 246 -5.04 -14.25 11.02
N ASP A 247 -4.98 -13.10 11.67
CA ASP A 247 -5.09 -12.97 13.13
C ASP A 247 -6.15 -11.90 13.45
N PRO A 248 -7.10 -12.13 14.35
CA PRO A 248 -8.17 -11.16 14.63
C PRO A 248 -7.66 -9.83 15.19
N ARG A 249 -6.43 -9.79 15.72
CA ARG A 249 -5.77 -8.58 16.24
C ARG A 249 -5.09 -7.75 15.12
N VAL A 250 -5.02 -8.26 13.87
CA VAL A 250 -4.37 -7.58 12.76
C VAL A 250 -5.21 -7.65 11.49
N GLN A 251 -5.53 -6.51 10.93
CA GLN A 251 -6.31 -6.36 9.71
C GLN A 251 -5.36 -6.18 8.52
N ILE A 252 -5.24 -7.19 7.65
CA ILE A 252 -4.31 -7.17 6.52
C ILE A 252 -4.97 -6.54 5.29
N VAL A 253 -4.33 -5.53 4.72
CA VAL A 253 -4.69 -4.94 3.43
C VAL A 253 -3.69 -5.36 2.38
N MET A 254 -4.13 -6.13 1.38
CA MET A 254 -3.34 -6.38 0.19
C MET A 254 -3.50 -5.20 -0.77
N HIS A 255 -2.46 -4.38 -0.87
CA HIS A 255 -2.51 -3.08 -1.53
C HIS A 255 -1.93 -3.16 -2.94
N MET A 256 -2.78 -3.01 -3.98
CA MET A 256 -2.31 -2.87 -5.35
C MET A 256 -1.56 -1.54 -5.52
N ASP A 257 -0.25 -1.63 -5.71
CA ASP A 257 0.67 -0.48 -5.73
C ASP A 257 1.16 -0.12 -7.16
N GLY A 258 0.43 -0.51 -8.18
CA GLY A 258 0.76 -0.23 -9.57
C GLY A 258 0.38 1.19 -10.01
N PHE A 259 1.06 1.68 -11.04
CA PHE A 259 0.75 2.94 -11.73
C PHE A 259 0.39 2.67 -13.20
N GLY A 260 -0.10 3.70 -13.88
CA GLY A 260 -0.45 3.65 -15.29
C GLY A 260 -1.93 3.94 -15.56
N PRO A 261 -2.38 3.77 -16.81
CA PRO A 261 -3.76 4.04 -17.17
C PRO A 261 -4.74 3.09 -16.45
N PRO A 262 -6.02 3.47 -16.31
CA PRO A 262 -7.01 2.71 -15.53
C PRO A 262 -7.13 1.22 -15.91
N TRP A 263 -7.00 0.89 -17.19
CA TRP A 263 -7.09 -0.50 -17.64
C TRP A 263 -5.93 -1.36 -17.12
N LEU A 264 -4.70 -0.82 -17.10
CA LEU A 264 -3.51 -1.53 -16.62
C LEU A 264 -3.57 -1.74 -15.09
N LYS A 265 -4.01 -0.71 -14.38
CA LYS A 265 -4.20 -0.80 -12.92
C LYS A 265 -5.30 -1.78 -12.54
N ARG A 266 -6.43 -1.81 -13.27
CA ARG A 266 -7.48 -2.81 -13.08
C ARG A 266 -6.99 -4.23 -13.35
N ASP A 267 -6.19 -4.42 -14.40
CA ASP A 267 -5.59 -5.71 -14.71
C ASP A 267 -4.65 -6.19 -13.58
N SER A 268 -3.84 -5.29 -13.07
CA SER A 268 -2.97 -5.54 -11.92
C SER A 268 -3.79 -5.91 -10.68
N PHE A 269 -4.79 -5.11 -10.33
CA PHE A 269 -5.71 -5.38 -9.21
C PHE A 269 -6.39 -6.74 -9.35
N PHE A 270 -6.89 -7.04 -10.53
CA PHE A 270 -7.52 -8.32 -10.83
C PHE A 270 -6.53 -9.49 -10.68
N SER A 271 -5.31 -9.34 -11.22
CA SER A 271 -4.33 -10.42 -11.32
C SER A 271 -3.79 -10.88 -9.97
N TYR A 272 -3.64 -10.00 -8.99
CA TYR A 272 -2.98 -10.36 -7.73
C TYR A 272 -3.64 -9.84 -6.46
N VAL A 273 -4.74 -9.07 -6.56
CA VAL A 273 -5.59 -8.78 -5.40
C VAL A 273 -6.85 -9.63 -5.47
N LYS A 274 -7.64 -9.51 -6.55
CA LYS A 274 -8.91 -10.23 -6.68
C LYS A 274 -8.73 -11.76 -6.75
N ARG A 275 -7.75 -12.24 -7.52
CA ARG A 275 -7.49 -13.68 -7.69
C ARG A 275 -6.79 -14.36 -6.53
N GLU A 276 -6.15 -13.59 -5.67
CA GLU A 276 -5.40 -14.08 -4.52
C GLU A 276 -5.90 -13.38 -3.25
N PRO A 277 -7.14 -13.70 -2.82
CA PRO A 277 -7.77 -13.03 -1.69
C PRO A 277 -7.02 -13.32 -0.38
N VAL A 278 -6.85 -12.27 0.44
CA VAL A 278 -6.26 -12.40 1.77
C VAL A 278 -7.26 -11.95 2.82
N GLN A 279 -7.51 -10.64 2.96
CA GLN A 279 -8.49 -10.12 3.90
C GLN A 279 -9.18 -8.87 3.35
N PHE A 280 -8.43 -7.77 3.14
CA PHE A 280 -8.95 -6.52 2.59
C PHE A 280 -8.15 -6.09 1.36
N ALA A 281 -8.79 -5.35 0.46
CA ALA A 281 -8.18 -4.81 -0.75
C ALA A 281 -7.80 -3.34 -0.59
N GLY A 282 -6.65 -2.97 -1.13
CA GLY A 282 -6.20 -1.58 -1.21
C GLY A 282 -5.86 -1.16 -2.65
N TRP A 283 -5.91 0.14 -2.90
CA TRP A 283 -5.65 0.76 -4.21
C TRP A 283 -4.73 1.96 -4.09
N LYS A 284 -3.65 1.96 -4.88
CA LYS A 284 -2.77 3.12 -5.08
C LYS A 284 -3.34 4.05 -6.13
N GLN A 285 -3.34 5.34 -5.83
CA GLN A 285 -3.69 6.38 -6.79
C GLN A 285 -2.57 7.42 -6.83
N PHE A 286 -1.95 7.57 -7.99
CA PHE A 286 -0.99 8.66 -8.22
C PHE A 286 -1.73 9.92 -8.63
N THR A 287 -1.32 11.04 -8.06
CA THR A 287 -1.92 12.36 -8.33
C THR A 287 -1.27 13.07 -9.52
N LYS A 288 -0.06 12.63 -9.91
CA LYS A 288 0.68 13.21 -11.02
C LYS A 288 0.36 12.47 -12.33
N ALA A 289 -0.05 13.21 -13.34
CA ALA A 289 -0.42 12.69 -14.67
C ALA A 289 0.68 11.86 -15.35
N LYS A 290 1.95 12.06 -15.00
CA LYS A 290 3.05 11.23 -15.54
C LYS A 290 3.01 9.77 -15.07
N ASN A 291 2.33 9.49 -13.99
CA ASN A 291 2.22 8.15 -13.43
C ASN A 291 0.87 7.52 -13.80
N ASP A 292 -0.23 8.17 -13.47
CA ASP A 292 -1.59 7.73 -13.77
C ASP A 292 -2.21 8.67 -14.83
N ASN A 293 -2.23 8.23 -16.10
CA ASN A 293 -2.77 9.04 -17.19
C ASN A 293 -3.68 8.22 -18.13
N PRO A 294 -4.99 8.50 -18.16
CA PRO A 294 -5.69 9.34 -17.19
C PRO A 294 -5.71 8.70 -15.80
N ALA A 295 -5.93 9.50 -14.76
CA ALA A 295 -6.14 8.98 -13.42
C ALA A 295 -7.46 8.17 -13.35
N THR A 296 -7.47 7.11 -12.53
CA THR A 296 -8.71 6.37 -12.26
C THR A 296 -9.65 7.22 -11.40
N THR A 297 -10.90 7.38 -11.81
CA THR A 297 -11.86 8.16 -11.03
C THR A 297 -12.27 7.44 -9.74
N ARG A 298 -12.69 8.18 -8.71
CA ARG A 298 -13.13 7.61 -7.43
C ARG A 298 -14.32 6.66 -7.62
N GLU A 299 -15.27 7.02 -8.48
CA GLU A 299 -16.43 6.18 -8.83
C GLU A 299 -16.01 4.87 -9.50
N SER A 300 -14.96 4.92 -10.34
CA SER A 300 -14.42 3.71 -10.96
C SER A 300 -13.73 2.80 -9.95
N ILE A 301 -13.06 3.36 -8.94
CA ILE A 301 -12.47 2.61 -7.84
C ILE A 301 -13.57 1.97 -6.98
N LEU A 302 -14.64 2.70 -6.67
CA LEU A 302 -15.77 2.19 -5.90
C LEU A 302 -16.53 1.05 -6.60
N ARG A 303 -16.47 0.98 -7.94
CA ARG A 303 -17.07 -0.11 -8.73
C ARG A 303 -16.20 -1.36 -8.84
N LEU A 304 -14.99 -1.36 -8.30
CA LEU A 304 -14.18 -2.57 -8.27
C LEU A 304 -14.76 -3.60 -7.29
N TRP A 305 -14.56 -4.87 -7.61
CA TRP A 305 -14.86 -5.95 -6.69
C TRP A 305 -13.64 -6.87 -6.49
N PRO A 306 -13.16 -7.08 -5.26
CA PRO A 306 -13.66 -6.43 -4.02
C PRO A 306 -13.44 -4.92 -4.07
N THR A 307 -14.36 -4.16 -3.46
CA THR A 307 -14.19 -2.71 -3.37
C THR A 307 -13.02 -2.37 -2.44
N PRO A 308 -12.01 -1.60 -2.91
CA PRO A 308 -10.89 -1.23 -2.06
C PRO A 308 -11.37 -0.43 -0.84
N ILE A 309 -10.91 -0.84 0.35
CA ILE A 309 -11.22 -0.19 1.62
C ILE A 309 -10.07 0.71 2.12
N TYR A 310 -8.91 0.59 1.51
CA TYR A 310 -7.75 1.41 1.74
C TYR A 310 -7.31 2.04 0.40
N ILE A 311 -7.32 3.37 0.35
CA ILE A 311 -6.91 4.15 -0.83
C ILE A 311 -5.69 4.97 -0.43
N GLN A 312 -4.59 4.79 -1.15
CA GLN A 312 -3.36 5.54 -0.91
C GLN A 312 -3.09 6.50 -2.07
N LEU A 313 -2.98 7.78 -1.75
CA LEU A 313 -2.65 8.84 -2.70
C LEU A 313 -1.16 9.21 -2.58
N GLN A 314 -0.49 9.31 -3.76
CA GLN A 314 0.93 9.68 -3.87
C GLN A 314 1.18 10.68 -4.99
#